data_c91b54ae7b30e02125efb1cf331377f5
#
_entry.id   c91b54ae7b30e02125efb1cf331377f5
#
_cell.length_a   1.000
_cell.length_b   1.000
_cell.length_c   1.000
_cell.angle_alpha   90.00
_cell.angle_beta   90.00
_cell.angle_gamma   90.00
#
_symmetry.space_group_name_H-M   'P 1'
#
loop_
_entity.id
_entity.type
_entity.pdbx_description
1 polymer ?
#
loop_
_entity_poly.entity_id
_entity_poly.type
_entity_poly.pdbx_seq_one_letter_code
_entity_poly.pdbx_strand_id
1 'polypeptide(L)'
;MKPTPRRIEQLGGGWVAEEALAIGLWCALSADSLEEGVIRAVNHSGDSDSTGLIAGHFLGLLHGPEAVPARWVDNLELHDVIERIALDISLVPGGYRSDGSEASRAIWERYPGW
;
A
#
# COMPACT_ATOMS: atom_id res chain seq x y z
N MET A 1 19.54 -11.68 -1.90
CA MET A 1 18.90 -13.04 -1.88
C MET A 1 17.39 -12.83 -1.86
N LYS A 2 16.69 -13.32 -2.89
CA LYS A 2 15.23 -13.10 -3.03
C LYS A 2 14.44 -13.92 -2.00
N PRO A 3 13.39 -13.35 -1.39
CA PRO A 3 12.52 -14.05 -0.45
C PRO A 3 11.75 -15.19 -1.15
N THR A 4 11.65 -16.32 -0.45
CA THR A 4 10.77 -17.43 -0.82
C THR A 4 9.77 -17.64 0.30
N PRO A 5 8.59 -18.25 0.10
CA PRO A 5 7.61 -18.46 1.16
C PRO A 5 8.22 -19.07 2.42
N ARG A 6 9.01 -20.11 2.28
CA ARG A 6 9.70 -20.77 3.42
C ARG A 6 10.67 -19.87 4.18
N ARG A 7 11.31 -18.91 3.49
CA ARG A 7 12.22 -17.96 4.13
C ARG A 7 11.47 -16.82 4.81
N ILE A 8 10.37 -16.40 4.22
CA ILE A 8 9.47 -15.42 4.81
C ILE A 8 8.96 -15.96 6.14
N GLU A 9 8.49 -17.22 6.16
CA GLU A 9 8.00 -17.88 7.37
C GLU A 9 9.05 -18.02 8.48
N GLN A 10 10.34 -17.95 8.16
CA GLN A 10 11.42 -17.88 9.16
C GLN A 10 11.50 -16.53 9.89
N LEU A 11 10.95 -15.46 9.32
CA LEU A 11 10.84 -14.16 9.99
C LEU A 11 9.65 -14.09 10.94
N GLY A 12 8.71 -15.01 10.81
CA GLY A 12 7.47 -15.06 11.56
C GLY A 12 6.25 -15.14 10.64
N GLY A 13 5.06 -15.08 11.23
CA GLY A 13 3.79 -15.12 10.48
C GLY A 13 3.26 -13.74 10.05
N GLY A 14 3.93 -12.65 10.43
CA GLY A 14 3.43 -11.30 10.16
C GLY A 14 2.29 -10.85 11.07
N TRP A 15 2.02 -11.58 12.15
CA TRP A 15 0.92 -11.28 13.09
C TRP A 15 1.24 -10.17 14.09
N VAL A 16 2.50 -9.80 14.22
CA VAL A 16 2.99 -8.68 15.01
C VAL A 16 3.70 -7.67 14.14
N ALA A 17 3.70 -6.40 14.56
CA ALA A 17 4.14 -5.29 13.73
C ALA A 17 5.56 -5.44 13.16
N GLU A 18 6.50 -5.91 13.97
CA GLU A 18 7.89 -6.10 13.57
C GLU A 18 8.07 -7.20 12.54
N GLU A 19 7.32 -8.31 12.62
CA GLU A 19 7.33 -9.37 11.63
C GLU A 19 6.73 -8.88 10.30
N ALA A 20 5.56 -8.23 10.36
CA ALA A 20 4.88 -7.71 9.19
C ALA A 20 5.74 -6.67 8.45
N LEU A 21 6.37 -5.75 9.20
CA LEU A 21 7.30 -4.76 8.65
C LEU A 21 8.53 -5.42 8.01
N ALA A 22 9.15 -6.40 8.69
CA ALA A 22 10.32 -7.09 8.18
C ALA A 22 10.02 -7.85 6.88
N ILE A 23 8.90 -8.55 6.81
CA ILE A 23 8.45 -9.28 5.62
C ILE A 23 8.17 -8.31 4.47
N GLY A 24 7.33 -7.28 4.72
CA GLY A 24 6.96 -6.30 3.71
C GLY A 24 8.16 -5.56 3.14
N LEU A 25 9.06 -5.09 4.01
CA LEU A 25 10.27 -4.39 3.61
C LEU A 25 11.23 -5.29 2.82
N TRP A 26 11.44 -6.54 3.27
CA TRP A 26 12.31 -7.47 2.56
C TRP A 26 11.77 -7.81 1.18
N CYS A 27 10.46 -8.06 1.06
CA CYS A 27 9.82 -8.31 -0.23
C CYS A 27 9.95 -7.12 -1.18
N ALA A 28 9.72 -5.90 -0.67
CA ALA A 28 9.84 -4.68 -1.47
C ALA A 28 11.27 -4.43 -1.95
N LEU A 29 12.27 -4.52 -1.06
CA LEU A 29 13.67 -4.22 -1.40
C LEU A 29 14.34 -5.30 -2.28
N SER A 30 13.77 -6.50 -2.33
CA SER A 30 14.35 -7.61 -3.11
C SER A 30 13.65 -7.86 -4.44
N ALA A 31 12.60 -7.12 -4.74
CA ALA A 31 11.82 -7.26 -5.96
C ALA A 31 12.37 -6.39 -7.09
N ASP A 32 12.22 -6.86 -8.31
CA ASP A 32 12.58 -6.11 -9.51
C ASP A 32 11.40 -5.29 -10.05
N SER A 33 10.18 -5.51 -9.51
CA SER A 33 8.95 -4.80 -9.87
C SER A 33 7.97 -4.74 -8.70
N LEU A 34 7.01 -3.82 -8.78
CA LEU A 34 5.91 -3.73 -7.82
C LEU A 34 5.13 -5.04 -7.75
N GLU A 35 4.76 -5.58 -8.89
CA GLU A 35 4.00 -6.83 -8.98
C GLU A 35 4.72 -7.99 -8.30
N GLU A 36 6.00 -8.18 -8.60
CA GLU A 36 6.81 -9.26 -8.01
C GLU A 36 6.89 -9.13 -6.49
N GLY A 37 7.10 -7.92 -5.99
CA GLY A 37 7.22 -7.65 -4.55
C GLY A 37 5.92 -7.93 -3.79
N VAL A 38 4.79 -7.48 -4.32
CA VAL A 38 3.47 -7.73 -3.74
C VAL A 38 3.16 -9.23 -3.76
N ILE A 39 3.35 -9.90 -4.90
CA ILE A 39 3.11 -11.35 -5.01
C ILE A 39 3.92 -12.13 -3.96
N ARG A 40 5.17 -11.76 -3.73
CA ARG A 40 5.99 -12.40 -2.70
C ARG A 40 5.48 -12.14 -1.30
N ALA A 41 5.08 -10.90 -1.03
CA ALA A 41 4.61 -10.50 0.28
C ALA A 41 3.30 -11.17 0.69
N VAL A 42 2.47 -11.59 -0.27
CA VAL A 42 1.18 -12.26 0.01
C VAL A 42 1.23 -13.80 -0.12
N ASN A 43 2.34 -14.38 -0.55
CA ASN A 43 2.47 -15.83 -0.75
C ASN A 43 3.23 -16.52 0.39
N HIS A 44 2.66 -16.48 1.57
CA HIS A 44 3.10 -17.24 2.75
C HIS A 44 1.89 -17.61 3.62
N SER A 45 2.10 -18.44 4.62
CA SER A 45 1.00 -18.97 5.45
C SER A 45 0.50 -18.05 6.56
N GLY A 46 1.10 -16.86 6.72
CA GLY A 46 0.76 -15.92 7.78
C GLY A 46 -0.23 -14.83 7.36
N ASP A 47 -0.09 -13.65 7.98
CA ASP A 47 -0.90 -12.44 7.78
C ASP A 47 -0.54 -11.75 6.45
N SER A 48 -1.02 -12.33 5.35
CA SER A 48 -0.66 -11.95 3.98
C SER A 48 -1.19 -10.58 3.56
N ASP A 49 -2.33 -10.16 4.07
CA ASP A 49 -2.92 -8.85 3.77
C ASP A 49 -2.11 -7.71 4.40
N SER A 50 -1.73 -7.83 5.67
CA SER A 50 -0.86 -6.85 6.32
C SER A 50 0.52 -6.76 5.66
N THR A 51 1.16 -7.89 5.38
CA THR A 51 2.48 -7.90 4.73
C THR A 51 2.43 -7.40 3.30
N GLY A 52 1.36 -7.73 2.56
CA GLY A 52 1.09 -7.22 1.21
C GLY A 52 0.85 -5.71 1.20
N LEU A 53 0.06 -5.19 2.16
CA LEU A 53 -0.18 -3.76 2.33
C LEU A 53 1.13 -2.99 2.56
N ILE A 54 1.96 -3.45 3.49
CA ILE A 54 3.24 -2.82 3.82
C ILE A 54 4.19 -2.85 2.61
N ALA A 55 4.32 -4.00 1.94
CA ALA A 55 5.14 -4.10 0.72
C ALA A 55 4.62 -3.16 -0.37
N GLY A 56 3.30 -3.08 -0.56
CA GLY A 56 2.66 -2.20 -1.52
C GLY A 56 2.97 -0.72 -1.28
N HIS A 57 2.99 -0.26 -0.03
CA HIS A 57 3.38 1.11 0.32
C HIS A 57 4.82 1.42 -0.13
N PHE A 58 5.79 0.57 0.20
CA PHE A 58 7.19 0.77 -0.23
C PHE A 58 7.35 0.70 -1.74
N LEU A 59 6.73 -0.27 -2.37
CA LEU A 59 6.81 -0.47 -3.83
C LEU A 59 6.12 0.65 -4.60
N GLY A 60 5.00 1.17 -4.10
CA GLY A 60 4.32 2.34 -4.66
C GLY A 60 5.18 3.60 -4.62
N LEU A 61 5.91 3.81 -3.52
CA LEU A 61 6.87 4.92 -3.40
C LEU A 61 8.08 4.75 -4.34
N LEU A 62 8.54 3.52 -4.56
CA LEU A 62 9.71 3.23 -5.39
C LEU A 62 9.41 3.28 -6.89
N HIS A 63 8.24 2.81 -7.30
CA HIS A 63 7.90 2.57 -8.71
C HIS A 63 6.79 3.47 -9.27
N GLY A 64 6.05 4.15 -8.40
CA GLY A 64 4.90 4.98 -8.80
C GLY A 64 3.62 4.19 -9.10
N PRO A 65 2.48 4.89 -9.27
CA PRO A 65 1.17 4.28 -9.48
C PRO A 65 1.07 3.53 -10.83
N GLU A 66 1.83 3.96 -11.83
CA GLU A 66 1.83 3.34 -13.17
C GLU A 66 2.42 1.92 -13.17
N ALA A 67 3.13 1.55 -12.11
CA ALA A 67 3.69 0.21 -11.95
C ALA A 67 2.66 -0.81 -11.46
N VAL A 68 1.48 -0.36 -11.02
CA VAL A 68 0.38 -1.26 -10.62
C VAL A 68 -0.17 -1.96 -11.87
N PRO A 69 -0.22 -3.31 -11.92
CA PRO A 69 -0.74 -4.01 -13.09
C PRO A 69 -2.20 -3.63 -13.39
N ALA A 70 -2.49 -3.25 -14.63
CA ALA A 70 -3.84 -2.85 -15.05
C ALA A 70 -4.90 -3.90 -14.69
N ARG A 71 -4.59 -5.19 -14.83
CA ARG A 71 -5.50 -6.28 -14.44
C ARG A 71 -5.86 -6.31 -12.95
N TRP A 72 -5.02 -5.74 -12.07
CA TRP A 72 -5.37 -5.60 -10.65
C TRP A 72 -6.30 -4.39 -10.46
N VAL A 73 -5.97 -3.29 -11.10
CA VAL A 73 -6.78 -2.06 -11.06
C VAL A 73 -8.19 -2.30 -11.60
N ASP A 74 -8.30 -2.92 -12.77
CA ASP A 74 -9.57 -3.19 -13.45
C ASP A 74 -10.52 -4.12 -12.66
N ASN A 75 -9.97 -4.95 -11.77
CA ASN A 75 -10.73 -5.88 -10.95
C ASN A 75 -10.81 -5.48 -9.47
N LEU A 76 -10.27 -4.30 -9.11
CA LEU A 76 -10.26 -3.84 -7.74
C LEU A 76 -11.65 -3.33 -7.34
N GLU A 77 -12.22 -3.93 -6.29
CA GLU A 77 -13.46 -3.43 -5.69
C GLU A 77 -13.25 -2.01 -5.16
N LEU A 78 -14.23 -1.14 -5.39
CA LEU A 78 -14.20 0.26 -4.98
C LEU A 78 -13.01 1.06 -5.56
N HIS A 79 -12.49 0.66 -6.73
CA HIS A 79 -11.36 1.31 -7.39
C HIS A 79 -11.49 2.84 -7.40
N ASP A 80 -12.62 3.38 -7.88
CA ASP A 80 -12.85 4.82 -8.00
C ASP A 80 -12.80 5.54 -6.64
N VAL A 81 -13.26 4.88 -5.59
CA VAL A 81 -13.23 5.41 -4.21
C VAL A 81 -11.81 5.44 -3.70
N ILE A 82 -11.06 4.36 -3.89
CA ILE A 82 -9.66 4.24 -3.44
C ILE A 82 -8.80 5.28 -4.16
N GLU A 83 -8.93 5.39 -5.48
CA GLU A 83 -8.20 6.38 -6.28
C GLU A 83 -8.52 7.81 -5.82
N ARG A 84 -9.81 8.11 -5.62
CA ARG A 84 -10.25 9.43 -5.16
C ARG A 84 -9.66 9.78 -3.80
N ILE A 85 -9.70 8.87 -2.84
CA ILE A 85 -9.13 9.09 -1.50
C ILE A 85 -7.62 9.30 -1.60
N ALA A 86 -6.92 8.51 -2.40
CA ALA A 86 -5.48 8.64 -2.58
C ALA A 86 -5.09 10.01 -3.17
N LEU A 87 -5.83 10.49 -4.18
CA LEU A 87 -5.64 11.81 -4.76
C LEU A 87 -5.92 12.93 -3.74
N ASP A 88 -7.03 12.82 -3.00
CA ASP A 88 -7.39 13.84 -2.01
C ASP A 88 -6.38 13.92 -0.86
N ILE A 89 -5.82 12.79 -0.41
CA ILE A 89 -4.72 12.77 0.56
C ILE A 89 -3.47 13.46 0.00
N SER A 90 -3.17 13.29 -1.27
CA SER A 90 -2.01 13.93 -1.91
C SER A 90 -2.13 15.45 -2.01
N LEU A 91 -3.35 15.98 -2.08
CA LEU A 91 -3.64 17.42 -2.17
C LEU A 91 -3.52 18.14 -0.82
N VAL A 92 -3.62 17.42 0.30
CA VAL A 92 -3.53 17.97 1.66
C VAL A 92 -2.47 17.23 2.49
N PRO A 93 -1.19 17.33 2.12
CA PRO A 93 -0.12 16.68 2.86
C PRO A 93 -0.11 17.16 4.32
N GLY A 94 -0.14 16.21 5.27
CA GLY A 94 -0.17 16.53 6.70
C GLY A 94 -1.56 16.70 7.31
N GLY A 95 -2.60 16.29 6.60
CA GLY A 95 -3.99 16.29 7.05
C GLY A 95 -4.75 17.56 6.71
N TYR A 96 -6.06 17.53 6.96
CA TYR A 96 -6.93 18.66 6.74
C TYR A 96 -6.46 19.87 7.53
N ARG A 97 -6.15 20.93 6.81
CA ARG A 97 -5.95 22.27 7.39
C ARG A 97 -7.06 23.17 6.87
N SER A 98 -7.81 23.79 7.76
CA SER A 98 -8.80 24.79 7.38
C SER A 98 -8.08 26.11 7.01
N ASP A 99 -7.33 26.09 5.91
CA ASP A 99 -6.63 27.27 5.38
C ASP A 99 -7.54 28.14 4.49
N GLY A 100 -8.80 27.74 4.34
CA GLY A 100 -9.80 28.43 3.54
C GLY A 100 -9.62 28.28 2.04
N SER A 101 -8.67 27.46 1.57
CA SER A 101 -8.48 27.19 0.14
C SER A 101 -9.69 26.48 -0.47
N GLU A 102 -9.87 26.63 -1.79
CA GLU A 102 -10.92 25.93 -2.53
C GLU A 102 -10.75 24.39 -2.44
N ALA A 103 -9.51 23.91 -2.50
CA ALA A 103 -9.19 22.48 -2.35
C ALA A 103 -9.59 21.97 -0.96
N SER A 104 -9.26 22.71 0.12
CA SER A 104 -9.65 22.35 1.48
C SER A 104 -11.17 22.32 1.66
N ARG A 105 -11.89 23.26 1.06
CA ARG A 105 -13.36 23.27 1.10
C ARG A 105 -13.97 22.08 0.37
N ALA A 106 -13.52 21.76 -0.83
CA ALA A 106 -14.00 20.63 -1.62
C ALA A 106 -13.78 19.29 -0.89
N ILE A 107 -12.64 19.14 -0.20
CA ILE A 107 -12.35 17.97 0.61
C ILE A 107 -13.25 17.90 1.84
N TRP A 108 -13.45 19.02 2.54
CA TRP A 108 -14.39 19.08 3.69
C TRP A 108 -15.82 18.71 3.30
N GLU A 109 -16.31 19.20 2.17
CA GLU A 109 -17.65 18.87 1.66
C GLU A 109 -17.79 17.37 1.32
N ARG A 110 -16.70 16.75 0.86
CA ARG A 110 -16.67 15.33 0.52
C ARG A 110 -16.50 14.42 1.74
N TYR A 111 -15.75 14.86 2.72
CA TYR A 111 -15.44 14.11 3.95
C TYR A 111 -15.78 14.96 5.19
N PRO A 112 -17.06 15.23 5.43
CA PRO A 112 -17.44 16.02 6.60
C PRO A 112 -17.00 15.30 7.87
N GLY A 113 -16.20 15.98 8.69
CA GLY A 113 -15.80 15.50 10.01
C GLY A 113 -16.99 15.32 10.93
N TRP A 114 -16.82 14.50 11.95
CA TRP A 114 -17.80 14.24 13.00
C TRP A 114 -17.83 15.37 14.03
#